data_b9352a0fbb1a89e5236af1cbab853b6b
#
_entry.id   b9352a0fbb1a89e5236af1cbab853b6b
#
_cell.length_a   1.000
_cell.length_b   1.000
_cell.length_c   1.000
_cell.angle_alpha   90.00
_cell.angle_beta   90.00
_cell.angle_gamma   90.00
#
_symmetry.space_group_name_H-M   'P 1'
#
loop_
_entity.id
_entity.type
_entity.pdbx_description
1 polymer ?
#
loop_
_entity_poly.entity_id
_entity_poly.type
_entity_poly.pdbx_seq_one_letter_code
_entity_poly.pdbx_strand_id
1 'polypeptide(L)'
;MDNEYKNYKADRVLKLLFRALKGESLSVAALADESNVSTRSITRDINDLKAFLADYRDILGNAELKYSASDHCYTLEMDNLFSNKELFAIAKVLIGSRAFSHEELLTIIGKLKTHTSYSDKKRLNSLLPKKCLTMRKSAQTATA
;
A
#
# COMPACT_ATOMS: atom_id res chain seq x y z
N MET A 1 -27.26 -15.67 18.81
CA MET A 1 -25.91 -16.19 18.53
C MET A 1 -25.47 -16.01 17.08
N ASP A 2 -26.31 -16.22 16.10
CA ASP A 2 -25.89 -16.07 14.67
C ASP A 2 -25.55 -14.64 14.23
N ASN A 3 -26.10 -13.62 14.88
CA ASN A 3 -25.90 -12.22 14.51
C ASN A 3 -24.57 -11.65 15.02
N GLU A 4 -24.10 -12.12 16.14
CA GLU A 4 -22.82 -11.70 16.73
C GLU A 4 -21.62 -12.28 15.95
N TYR A 5 -21.71 -13.53 15.53
CA TYR A 5 -20.68 -14.18 14.70
C TYR A 5 -20.55 -13.54 13.30
N LYS A 6 -21.66 -13.12 12.72
CA LYS A 6 -21.68 -12.39 11.44
C LYS A 6 -21.01 -11.01 11.55
N ASN A 7 -21.20 -10.31 12.67
CA ASN A 7 -20.57 -9.04 12.92
C ASN A 7 -19.03 -9.15 13.03
N TYR A 8 -18.52 -10.16 13.75
CA TYR A 8 -17.07 -10.38 13.86
C TYR A 8 -16.41 -10.73 12.50
N LYS A 9 -17.08 -11.51 11.66
CA LYS A 9 -16.58 -11.82 10.30
C LYS A 9 -16.56 -10.58 9.42
N ALA A 10 -17.64 -9.82 9.39
CA ALA A 10 -17.75 -8.60 8.59
C ALA A 10 -16.69 -7.57 9.01
N ASP A 11 -16.50 -7.36 10.32
CA ASP A 11 -15.50 -6.48 10.88
C ASP A 11 -14.08 -6.92 10.49
N ARG A 12 -13.80 -8.21 10.55
CA ARG A 12 -12.51 -8.77 10.14
C ARG A 12 -12.24 -8.58 8.65
N VAL A 13 -13.20 -8.85 7.78
CA VAL A 13 -13.07 -8.66 6.33
C VAL A 13 -12.86 -7.17 5.98
N LEU A 14 -13.58 -6.26 6.65
CA LEU A 14 -13.39 -4.81 6.48
C LEU A 14 -11.98 -4.37 6.93
N LYS A 15 -11.49 -4.88 8.05
CA LYS A 15 -10.10 -4.60 8.49
C LYS A 15 -9.08 -5.08 7.46
N LEU A 16 -9.27 -6.26 6.88
CA LEU A 16 -8.40 -6.78 5.81
C LEU A 16 -8.41 -5.85 4.58
N LEU A 17 -9.59 -5.40 4.17
CA LEU A 17 -9.73 -4.46 3.05
C LEU A 17 -9.00 -3.15 3.33
N PHE A 18 -9.20 -2.53 4.50
CA PHE A 18 -8.53 -1.28 4.86
C PHE A 18 -7.01 -1.42 4.93
N ARG A 19 -6.50 -2.53 5.47
CA ARG A 19 -5.05 -2.81 5.49
C ARG A 19 -4.50 -2.97 4.07
N ALA A 20 -5.21 -3.70 3.21
CA ALA A 20 -4.84 -3.85 1.81
C ALA A 20 -4.82 -2.52 1.06
N LEU A 21 -5.83 -1.66 1.27
CA LEU A 21 -5.91 -0.32 0.68
C LEU A 21 -4.77 0.61 1.14
N LYS A 22 -4.27 0.44 2.35
CA LYS A 22 -3.08 1.13 2.84
C LYS A 22 -1.77 0.61 2.24
N GLY A 23 -1.83 -0.45 1.43
CA GLY A 23 -0.67 -1.09 0.83
C GLY A 23 0.07 -2.04 1.77
N GLU A 24 -0.57 -2.49 2.84
CA GLU A 24 -0.01 -3.52 3.72
C GLU A 24 -0.08 -4.89 3.03
N SER A 25 0.94 -5.70 3.25
CA SER A 25 0.92 -7.10 2.83
C SER A 25 0.13 -7.94 3.84
N LEU A 26 -0.73 -8.81 3.33
CA LEU A 26 -1.60 -9.65 4.14
C LEU A 26 -1.03 -11.06 4.26
N SER A 27 -0.41 -11.37 5.38
CA SER A 27 0.05 -12.72 5.71
C SER A 27 -1.06 -13.52 6.39
N VAL A 28 -1.44 -14.65 5.81
CA VAL A 28 -2.50 -15.52 6.37
C VAL A 28 -2.17 -15.98 7.80
N ALA A 29 -0.91 -16.40 8.03
CA ALA A 29 -0.48 -16.87 9.34
C ALA A 29 -0.52 -15.76 10.40
N ALA A 30 0.05 -14.59 10.08
CA ALA A 30 0.07 -13.44 11.00
C ALA A 30 -1.35 -12.94 11.32
N LEU A 31 -2.23 -12.88 10.32
CA LEU A 31 -3.61 -12.46 10.48
C LEU A 31 -4.45 -13.46 11.30
N ALA A 32 -4.17 -14.75 11.15
CA ALA A 32 -4.82 -15.80 11.93
C ALA A 32 -4.46 -15.67 13.42
N ASP A 33 -3.19 -15.46 13.72
CA ASP A 33 -2.71 -15.24 15.09
C ASP A 33 -3.27 -13.95 15.69
N GLU A 34 -3.23 -12.84 14.95
CA GLU A 34 -3.75 -11.54 15.39
C GLU A 34 -5.25 -11.56 15.67
N SER A 35 -6.02 -12.26 14.82
CA SER A 35 -7.48 -12.33 14.93
C SER A 35 -7.95 -13.50 15.82
N ASN A 36 -7.05 -14.31 16.31
CA ASN A 36 -7.34 -15.54 17.08
C ASN A 36 -8.33 -16.46 16.37
N VAL A 37 -8.12 -16.69 15.09
CA VAL A 37 -8.89 -17.60 14.23
C VAL A 37 -7.96 -18.54 13.47
N SER A 38 -8.54 -19.59 12.86
CA SER A 38 -7.76 -20.51 12.04
C SER A 38 -7.28 -19.84 10.73
N THR A 39 -6.17 -20.30 10.19
CA THR A 39 -5.68 -19.90 8.85
C THR A 39 -6.72 -20.14 7.75
N ARG A 40 -7.52 -21.20 7.91
CA ARG A 40 -8.65 -21.52 7.01
C ARG A 40 -9.72 -20.41 7.02
N SER A 41 -9.99 -19.82 8.18
CA SER A 41 -10.93 -18.69 8.30
C SER A 41 -10.40 -17.46 7.57
N ILE A 42 -9.13 -17.11 7.74
CA ILE A 42 -8.50 -15.99 7.03
C ILE A 42 -8.47 -16.24 5.51
N THR A 43 -8.16 -17.46 5.09
CA THR A 43 -8.18 -17.81 3.66
C THR A 43 -9.58 -17.64 3.05
N ARG A 44 -10.63 -18.01 3.78
CA ARG A 44 -12.02 -17.75 3.34
C ARG A 44 -12.33 -16.27 3.26
N ASP A 45 -11.93 -15.49 4.25
CA ASP A 45 -12.12 -14.04 4.27
C ASP A 45 -11.41 -13.36 3.09
N ILE A 46 -10.19 -13.79 2.76
CA ILE A 46 -9.45 -13.31 1.58
C ILE A 46 -10.16 -13.70 0.28
N ASN A 47 -10.70 -14.90 0.19
CA ASN A 47 -11.44 -15.33 -0.99
C ASN A 47 -12.77 -14.55 -1.15
N ASP A 48 -13.47 -14.29 -0.04
CA ASP A 48 -14.67 -13.45 -0.04
C ASP A 48 -14.34 -12.03 -0.50
N LEU A 49 -13.20 -11.48 -0.04
CA LEU A 49 -12.71 -10.17 -0.47
C LEU A 49 -12.34 -10.15 -1.96
N LYS A 50 -11.69 -11.21 -2.48
CA LYS A 50 -11.40 -11.34 -3.91
C LYS A 50 -12.66 -11.36 -4.75
N ALA A 51 -13.69 -12.12 -4.33
CA ALA A 51 -14.97 -12.17 -5.00
C ALA A 51 -15.64 -10.79 -5.00
N PHE A 52 -15.65 -10.10 -3.87
CA PHE A 52 -16.18 -8.75 -3.75
C PHE A 52 -15.48 -7.76 -4.70
N LEU A 53 -14.15 -7.77 -4.74
CA LEU A 53 -13.39 -6.90 -5.65
C LEU A 53 -13.67 -7.20 -7.13
N ALA A 54 -13.89 -8.46 -7.47
CA ALA A 54 -14.25 -8.86 -8.83
C ALA A 54 -15.67 -8.42 -9.22
N ASP A 55 -16.63 -8.53 -8.30
CA ASP A 55 -18.03 -8.18 -8.54
C ASP A 55 -18.25 -6.66 -8.66
N TYR A 56 -17.42 -5.87 -7.98
CA TYR A 56 -17.55 -4.40 -7.94
C TYR A 56 -16.50 -3.67 -8.79
N ARG A 57 -15.98 -4.30 -9.84
CA ARG A 57 -14.99 -3.69 -10.76
C ARG A 57 -15.45 -2.37 -11.37
N ASP A 58 -16.74 -2.22 -11.63
CA ASP A 58 -17.31 -1.00 -12.20
C ASP A 58 -17.16 0.21 -11.29
N ILE A 59 -17.09 -0.02 -9.98
CA ILE A 59 -16.97 1.05 -8.96
C ILE A 59 -15.52 1.20 -8.49
N LEU A 60 -14.82 0.08 -8.29
CA LEU A 60 -13.49 0.04 -7.67
C LEU A 60 -12.34 0.04 -8.68
N GLY A 61 -12.65 -0.05 -9.99
CA GLY A 61 -11.64 -0.31 -11.01
C GLY A 61 -11.08 -1.73 -10.91
N ASN A 62 -9.98 -2.00 -11.62
CA ASN A 62 -9.33 -3.31 -11.55
C ASN A 62 -8.53 -3.45 -10.25
N ALA A 63 -9.21 -3.73 -9.16
CA ALA A 63 -8.59 -4.05 -7.88
C ALA A 63 -8.51 -5.58 -7.74
N GLU A 64 -7.33 -6.10 -7.47
CA GLU A 64 -7.07 -7.53 -7.34
C GLU A 64 -6.10 -7.83 -6.19
N LEU A 65 -6.41 -8.84 -5.37
CA LEU A 65 -5.47 -9.38 -4.39
C LEU A 65 -4.59 -10.44 -5.04
N LYS A 66 -3.30 -10.15 -5.21
CA LYS A 66 -2.31 -11.07 -5.73
C LYS A 66 -1.48 -11.70 -4.64
N TYR A 67 -1.23 -13.00 -4.77
CA TYR A 67 -0.37 -13.74 -3.88
C TYR A 67 1.08 -13.69 -4.34
N SER A 68 1.97 -13.29 -3.43
CA SER A 68 3.42 -13.36 -3.63
C SER A 68 3.97 -14.63 -2.99
N ALA A 69 4.49 -15.55 -3.80
CA ALA A 69 5.10 -16.79 -3.31
C ALA A 69 6.42 -16.55 -2.56
N SER A 70 7.15 -15.48 -2.91
CA SER A 70 8.40 -15.11 -2.24
C SER A 70 8.19 -14.60 -0.82
N ASP A 71 7.12 -13.84 -0.62
CA ASP A 71 6.84 -13.17 0.65
C ASP A 71 5.74 -13.88 1.46
N HIS A 72 5.13 -14.92 0.90
CA HIS A 72 4.01 -15.69 1.48
C HIS A 72 2.84 -14.80 1.95
N CYS A 73 2.54 -13.75 1.18
CA CYS A 73 1.49 -12.79 1.53
C CYS A 73 0.68 -12.36 0.30
N TYR A 74 -0.49 -11.79 0.55
CA TYR A 74 -1.32 -11.14 -0.46
C TYR A 74 -1.08 -9.63 -0.44
N THR A 75 -1.06 -9.03 -1.63
CA THR A 75 -0.99 -7.59 -1.83
C THR A 75 -2.13 -7.13 -2.72
N LEU A 76 -2.70 -5.97 -2.45
CA LEU A 76 -3.73 -5.38 -3.29
C LEU A 76 -3.05 -4.61 -4.43
N GLU A 77 -3.35 -5.02 -5.65
CA GLU A 77 -3.03 -4.25 -6.85
C GLU A 77 -4.31 -3.55 -7.33
N MET A 78 -4.22 -2.27 -7.57
CA MET A 78 -5.30 -1.47 -8.12
C MET A 78 -4.80 -0.72 -9.34
N ASP A 79 -5.67 -0.57 -10.36
CA ASP A 79 -5.45 0.41 -11.40
C ASP A 79 -5.60 1.80 -10.76
N ASN A 80 -4.48 2.37 -10.41
CA ASN A 80 -4.44 3.72 -9.86
C ASN A 80 -4.79 4.73 -10.97
N LEU A 81 -5.26 5.91 -10.58
CA LEU A 81 -5.51 7.05 -11.47
C LEU A 81 -4.35 7.35 -12.42
N PHE A 82 -3.15 6.96 -12.03
CA PHE A 82 -1.94 7.10 -12.81
C PHE A 82 -1.23 5.75 -12.94
N SER A 83 -0.79 5.43 -14.14
CA SER A 83 0.14 4.31 -14.36
C SER A 83 1.46 4.60 -13.64
N ASN A 84 2.21 3.55 -13.34
CA ASN A 84 3.53 3.71 -12.73
C ASN A 84 4.47 4.59 -13.56
N LYS A 85 4.40 4.51 -14.90
CA LYS A 85 5.18 5.38 -15.80
C LYS A 85 4.83 6.85 -15.64
N GLU A 86 3.55 7.16 -15.49
CA GLU A 86 3.06 8.53 -15.27
C GLU A 86 3.48 9.05 -13.88
N LEU A 87 3.38 8.24 -12.84
CA LEU A 87 3.86 8.60 -11.50
C LEU A 87 5.37 8.87 -11.50
N PHE A 88 6.16 8.05 -12.22
CA PHE A 88 7.59 8.30 -12.38
C PHE A 88 7.87 9.59 -13.13
N ALA A 89 7.12 9.88 -14.19
CA ALA A 89 7.26 11.12 -14.94
C ALA A 89 6.93 12.33 -14.06
N ILE A 90 5.83 12.28 -13.31
CA ILE A 90 5.42 13.33 -12.35
C ILE A 90 6.51 13.52 -11.29
N ALA A 91 7.03 12.47 -10.69
CA ALA A 91 8.09 12.55 -9.70
C ALA A 91 9.36 13.21 -10.27
N LYS A 92 9.78 12.85 -11.48
CA LYS A 92 10.93 13.47 -12.16
C LYS A 92 10.73 14.96 -12.41
N VAL A 93 9.54 15.36 -12.86
CA VAL A 93 9.20 16.77 -13.10
C VAL A 93 9.22 17.55 -11.79
N LEU A 94 8.64 17.01 -10.71
CA LEU A 94 8.62 17.65 -9.39
C LEU A 94 10.06 17.83 -8.84
N ILE A 95 10.90 16.79 -8.94
CA ILE A 95 12.31 16.86 -8.51
C ILE A 95 13.10 17.86 -9.34
N GLY A 96 12.88 17.91 -10.67
CA GLY A 96 13.59 18.78 -11.58
C GLY A 96 13.14 20.25 -11.55
N SER A 97 11.91 20.52 -11.15
CA SER A 97 11.31 21.86 -11.18
C SER A 97 11.92 22.83 -10.18
N ARG A 98 12.52 22.34 -9.11
CA ARG A 98 13.01 23.14 -7.96
C ARG A 98 11.98 24.09 -7.35
N ALA A 99 10.69 23.88 -7.64
CA ALA A 99 9.59 24.72 -7.18
C ALA A 99 9.22 24.47 -5.71
N PHE A 100 9.64 23.32 -5.16
CA PHE A 100 9.31 22.87 -3.81
C PHE A 100 10.57 22.77 -2.94
N SER A 101 10.41 23.07 -1.66
CA SER A 101 11.43 22.77 -0.67
C SER A 101 11.65 21.26 -0.57
N HIS A 102 12.79 20.86 0.00
CA HIS A 102 13.11 19.44 0.15
C HIS A 102 12.07 18.69 0.99
N GLU A 103 11.56 19.30 2.05
CA GLU A 103 10.53 18.70 2.94
C GLU A 103 9.18 18.56 2.24
N GLU A 104 8.76 19.59 1.49
CA GLU A 104 7.53 19.54 0.68
C GLU A 104 7.61 18.45 -0.38
N LEU A 105 8.76 18.35 -1.07
CA LEU A 105 8.99 17.33 -2.08
C LEU A 105 8.91 15.93 -1.50
N LEU A 106 9.54 15.67 -0.35
CA LEU A 106 9.46 14.38 0.33
C LEU A 106 8.03 14.03 0.76
N THR A 107 7.27 15.03 1.21
CA THR A 107 5.87 14.87 1.59
C THR A 107 5.00 14.51 0.38
N ILE A 108 5.16 15.20 -0.73
CA ILE A 108 4.43 14.95 -1.98
C ILE A 108 4.77 13.55 -2.54
N ILE A 109 6.06 13.23 -2.61
CA ILE A 109 6.51 11.90 -3.09
C ILE A 109 6.04 10.79 -2.15
N GLY A 110 6.02 11.04 -0.83
CA GLY A 110 5.45 10.12 0.15
C GLY A 110 3.98 9.82 -0.12
N LYS A 111 3.17 10.82 -0.44
CA LYS A 111 1.76 10.65 -0.82
C LYS A 111 1.61 9.91 -2.15
N LEU A 112 2.41 10.23 -3.16
CA LEU A 112 2.41 9.51 -4.44
C LEU A 112 2.74 8.02 -4.27
N LYS A 113 3.65 7.68 -3.35
CA LYS A 113 3.99 6.29 -3.02
C LYS A 113 2.84 5.49 -2.43
N THR A 114 1.91 6.12 -1.73
CA THR A 114 0.75 5.43 -1.17
C THR A 114 -0.19 4.91 -2.26
N HIS A 115 -0.14 5.51 -3.44
CA HIS A 115 -0.94 5.13 -4.60
C HIS A 115 -0.20 4.21 -5.59
N THR A 116 1.00 3.76 -5.25
CA THR A 116 1.79 2.83 -6.08
C THR A 116 1.77 1.42 -5.52
N SER A 117 1.94 0.43 -6.42
CA SER A 117 2.10 -0.97 -6.00
C SER A 117 3.37 -1.18 -5.17
N TYR A 118 3.38 -2.24 -4.36
CA TYR A 118 4.53 -2.55 -3.49
C TYR A 118 5.86 -2.70 -4.25
N SER A 119 5.84 -3.30 -5.43
CA SER A 119 7.02 -3.47 -6.28
C SER A 119 7.62 -2.14 -6.77
N ASP A 120 6.78 -1.14 -6.95
CA ASP A 120 7.18 0.17 -7.48
C ASP A 120 7.60 1.16 -6.39
N LYS A 121 7.22 0.92 -5.13
CA LYS A 121 7.76 1.66 -3.97
C LYS A 121 9.28 1.58 -3.89
N LYS A 122 9.86 0.42 -4.18
CA LYS A 122 11.32 0.22 -4.26
C LYS A 122 11.94 1.04 -5.38
N ARG A 123 11.30 1.09 -6.55
CA ARG A 123 11.77 1.86 -7.71
C ARG A 123 11.69 3.36 -7.46
N LEU A 124 10.61 3.86 -6.86
CA LEU A 124 10.48 5.28 -6.49
C LEU A 124 11.56 5.70 -5.47
N ASN A 125 11.90 4.84 -4.53
CA ASN A 125 12.99 5.12 -3.58
C ASN A 125 14.36 5.24 -4.28
N SER A 126 14.59 4.49 -5.38
CA SER A 126 15.83 4.55 -6.15
C SER A 126 15.95 5.82 -7.00
N LEU A 127 14.84 6.49 -7.33
CA LEU A 127 14.81 7.74 -8.07
C LEU A 127 15.11 8.97 -7.22
N LEU A 128 14.94 8.89 -5.90
CA LEU A 128 15.34 9.95 -4.99
C LEU A 128 16.87 10.09 -5.05
N PRO A 129 17.38 11.26 -5.48
CA PRO A 129 18.82 11.44 -5.58
C PRO A 129 19.45 11.21 -4.20
N LYS A 130 20.55 10.43 -4.18
CA LYS A 130 21.32 10.16 -2.96
C LYS A 130 21.80 11.45 -2.27
N LYS A 131 21.89 12.54 -2.99
CA LYS A 131 22.15 13.89 -2.45
C LYS A 131 21.08 14.39 -1.48
N CYS A 132 19.85 13.91 -1.55
CA CYS A 132 18.80 14.27 -0.61
C CYS A 132 18.99 13.63 0.78
N LEU A 133 19.72 12.54 0.88
CA LEU A 133 20.03 11.87 2.16
C LEU A 133 21.21 12.52 2.89
N THR A 134 22.13 13.19 2.18
CA THR A 134 23.30 13.84 2.77
C THR A 134 23.02 15.25 3.28
N MET A 135 22.01 15.95 2.74
CA MET A 135 21.61 17.28 3.27
C MET A 135 20.89 17.21 4.63
N ARG A 136 20.38 16.03 5.04
CA ARG A 136 19.77 15.86 6.36
C ARG A 136 20.75 15.92 7.52
N LYS A 137 22.06 15.69 7.26
CA LYS A 137 23.12 15.76 8.29
C LYS A 137 23.70 17.17 8.50
N SER A 138 23.58 18.07 7.51
CA SER A 138 24.11 19.43 7.63
C SER A 138 23.12 20.42 8.27
N ALA A 139 21.82 20.13 8.28
CA ALA A 139 20.83 20.99 8.93
C ALA A 139 20.74 20.78 10.45
N GLN A 140 21.28 19.69 11.00
CA GLN A 140 21.31 19.44 12.44
C GLN A 140 22.54 20.01 13.17
N THR A 141 23.53 20.47 12.45
CA THR A 141 24.76 21.10 13.05
C THR A 141 24.71 22.61 13.06
N ALA A 142 23.65 23.23 12.56
CA ALA A 142 23.54 24.72 12.56
C ALA A 142 22.69 25.28 13.72
N THR A 143 22.31 24.46 14.71
CA THR A 143 21.63 24.87 15.94
C THR A 143 22.44 24.43 17.16
N ALA A 144 23.62 24.97 17.30
CA ALA A 144 24.36 24.99 18.56
C ALA A 144 24.76 26.43 18.87
#